data_b038a0c3ce9a55dbbb52c7f3410a983a
#
_entry.id   b038a0c3ce9a55dbbb52c7f3410a983a
#
_cell.length_a   1.000
_cell.length_b   1.000
_cell.length_c   1.000
_cell.angle_alpha   90.00
_cell.angle_beta   90.00
_cell.angle_gamma   90.00
#
_symmetry.space_group_name_H-M   'P 1'
#
loop_
_entity.id
_entity.type
_entity.pdbx_description
1 polymer ?
#
loop_
_entity_poly.entity_id
_entity_poly.type
_entity_poly.pdbx_seq_one_letter_code
_entity_poly.pdbx_strand_id
1 'polypeptide(L)'
;MEIIESKENKLIKFLKKLKQKKYRDAEGQFLAEGHKFLDYDTVPEIIIVREDIKDLYIEKLDRFECKKILVNEKIFQELSSQENSQGIIIVYSKKNNDLNSLSNNLVILDDIADPGNLGTIIRLCDATNFKDIILTKGTVDAYNEKVIRATMGSILNVNLFYLEKQEIIKLLKENNYSIIATYLDKEALPYNKIKLKEKNAVIFGNEGRGICDEFVNISDCKTIIPILSNTESLNVAVASAIILYKFREIEGLI
;
A
#
# COMPACT_ATOMS: atom_id res chain seq x y z
N MET A 1 17.14 17.70 19.18
CA MET A 1 17.46 16.44 18.46
C MET A 1 18.69 15.80 19.08
N GLU A 2 18.71 14.48 19.26
CA GLU A 2 19.86 13.70 19.74
C GLU A 2 20.84 13.42 18.59
N ILE A 3 22.14 13.61 18.80
CA ILE A 3 23.18 13.32 17.77
C ILE A 3 23.72 11.92 17.99
N ILE A 4 23.77 11.10 16.94
CA ILE A 4 24.34 9.75 16.96
C ILE A 4 25.49 9.67 15.96
N GLU A 5 26.71 9.51 16.48
CA GLU A 5 27.95 9.48 15.69
C GLU A 5 28.49 8.07 15.42
N SER A 6 27.96 7.05 16.11
CA SER A 6 28.47 5.68 16.00
C SER A 6 27.47 4.76 15.33
N LYS A 7 27.93 4.04 14.28
CA LYS A 7 27.16 2.96 13.65
C LYS A 7 26.92 1.76 14.58
N GLU A 8 27.71 1.63 15.63
CA GLU A 8 27.56 0.59 16.65
C GLU A 8 26.46 0.91 17.68
N ASN A 9 25.88 2.11 17.63
CA ASN A 9 24.75 2.49 18.47
C ASN A 9 23.60 1.47 18.34
N LYS A 10 23.00 1.10 19.47
CA LYS A 10 21.90 0.10 19.53
C LYS A 10 20.72 0.48 18.64
N LEU A 11 20.38 1.77 18.58
CA LEU A 11 19.28 2.26 17.75
C LEU A 11 19.60 2.11 16.26
N ILE A 12 20.82 2.46 15.83
CA ILE A 12 21.24 2.28 14.43
C ILE A 12 21.18 0.80 14.02
N LYS A 13 21.65 -0.10 14.88
CA LYS A 13 21.54 -1.55 14.65
C LYS A 13 20.09 -2.03 14.56
N PHE A 14 19.21 -1.49 15.38
CA PHE A 14 17.78 -1.77 15.33
C PHE A 14 17.17 -1.30 14.02
N LEU A 15 17.40 -0.05 13.60
CA LEU A 15 16.89 0.51 12.35
C LEU A 15 17.32 -0.31 11.13
N LYS A 16 18.57 -0.77 11.09
CA LYS A 16 19.05 -1.67 10.02
C LYS A 16 18.26 -2.99 9.95
N LYS A 17 17.87 -3.54 11.09
CA LYS A 17 17.05 -4.77 11.12
C LYS A 17 15.68 -4.58 10.49
N LEU A 18 15.07 -3.39 10.61
CA LEU A 18 13.76 -3.09 10.01
C LEU A 18 13.76 -3.15 8.47
N LYS A 19 14.92 -3.17 7.80
CA LYS A 19 15.00 -3.48 6.38
C LYS A 19 14.54 -4.91 6.05
N GLN A 20 14.56 -5.82 7.01
CA GLN A 20 14.16 -7.21 6.83
C GLN A 20 12.72 -7.44 7.32
N LYS A 21 11.91 -8.13 6.51
CA LYS A 21 10.49 -8.43 6.81
C LYS A 21 10.30 -9.04 8.21
N LYS A 22 11.14 -10.02 8.57
CA LYS A 22 11.09 -10.70 9.88
C LYS A 22 11.05 -9.72 11.06
N TYR A 23 11.89 -8.69 11.02
CA TYR A 23 11.97 -7.72 12.11
C TYR A 23 10.83 -6.69 12.03
N ARG A 24 10.41 -6.29 10.82
CA ARG A 24 9.21 -5.44 10.68
C ARG A 24 7.96 -6.09 11.24
N ASP A 25 7.83 -7.41 11.05
CA ASP A 25 6.67 -8.15 11.57
C ASP A 25 6.76 -8.35 13.09
N ALA A 26 7.95 -8.61 13.62
CA ALA A 26 8.16 -8.79 15.05
C ALA A 26 7.97 -7.50 15.86
N GLU A 27 8.45 -6.37 15.33
CA GLU A 27 8.40 -5.06 16.00
C GLU A 27 7.12 -4.28 15.67
N GLY A 28 6.35 -4.69 14.67
CA GLY A 28 5.20 -3.94 14.18
C GLY A 28 5.56 -2.59 13.58
N GLN A 29 6.80 -2.40 13.10
CA GLN A 29 7.32 -1.12 12.61
C GLN A 29 7.93 -1.25 11.22
N PHE A 30 8.01 -0.11 10.50
CA PHE A 30 8.63 -0.04 9.18
C PHE A 30 9.35 1.29 8.96
N LEU A 31 10.25 1.31 7.97
CA LEU A 31 10.97 2.50 7.55
C LEU A 31 10.29 3.14 6.33
N ALA A 32 10.13 4.46 6.38
CA ALA A 32 9.71 5.28 5.25
C ALA A 32 10.79 6.32 4.95
N GLU A 33 11.27 6.38 3.72
CA GLU A 33 12.33 7.29 3.31
C GLU A 33 11.81 8.40 2.42
N GLY A 34 11.99 9.66 2.83
CA GLY A 34 11.61 10.87 2.12
C GLY A 34 10.68 11.79 2.90
N HIS A 35 10.82 13.10 2.65
CA HIS A 35 10.07 14.15 3.38
C HIS A 35 8.56 14.13 3.15
N LYS A 36 8.08 13.52 2.06
CA LYS A 36 6.65 13.42 1.72
C LYS A 36 5.85 12.70 2.80
N PHE A 37 6.45 11.75 3.50
CA PHE A 37 5.79 11.04 4.60
C PHE A 37 5.47 11.96 5.78
N LEU A 38 6.17 13.10 5.94
CA LEU A 38 5.88 14.10 6.95
C LEU A 38 4.68 15.01 6.60
N ASP A 39 4.11 14.89 5.41
CA ASP A 39 2.90 15.64 5.01
C ASP A 39 1.62 14.99 5.57
N TYR A 40 1.70 13.79 6.11
CA TYR A 40 0.60 13.05 6.72
C TYR A 40 0.52 13.28 8.22
N ASP A 41 -0.67 13.15 8.81
CA ASP A 41 -0.90 13.40 10.24
C ASP A 41 -0.54 12.22 11.15
N THR A 42 -0.15 11.08 10.56
CA THR A 42 0.30 9.91 11.34
C THR A 42 1.57 10.25 12.12
N VAL A 43 1.50 10.09 13.44
CA VAL A 43 2.63 10.41 14.33
C VAL A 43 3.77 9.39 14.14
N PRO A 44 4.99 9.85 13.82
CA PRO A 44 6.15 8.98 13.72
C PRO A 44 6.62 8.49 15.10
N GLU A 45 7.22 7.31 15.14
CA GLU A 45 7.96 6.82 16.32
C GLU A 45 9.33 7.52 16.43
N ILE A 46 10.05 7.58 15.31
CA ILE A 46 11.38 8.17 15.24
C ILE A 46 11.54 8.85 13.89
N ILE A 47 12.15 10.04 13.90
CA ILE A 47 12.60 10.71 12.68
C ILE A 47 14.13 10.75 12.69
N ILE A 48 14.74 10.24 11.63
CA ILE A 48 16.18 10.24 11.40
C ILE A 48 16.48 11.27 10.33
N VAL A 49 17.32 12.25 10.65
CA VAL A 49 17.69 13.36 9.76
C VAL A 49 19.19 13.34 9.54
N ARG A 50 19.62 13.51 8.30
CA ARG A 50 21.02 13.73 7.98
C ARG A 50 21.41 15.16 8.36
N GLU A 51 22.57 15.32 8.99
CA GLU A 51 22.98 16.60 9.62
C GLU A 51 23.00 17.78 8.66
N ASP A 52 23.44 17.58 7.40
CA ASP A 52 23.59 18.63 6.41
C ASP A 52 22.27 19.24 5.92
N ILE A 53 21.14 18.55 6.14
CA ILE A 53 19.82 18.98 5.67
C ILE A 53 18.84 19.31 6.79
N LYS A 54 19.28 19.33 8.06
CA LYS A 54 18.41 19.49 9.22
C LYS A 54 17.52 20.74 9.17
N ASP A 55 18.09 21.85 8.67
CA ASP A 55 17.40 23.15 8.62
C ASP A 55 16.39 23.23 7.46
N LEU A 56 16.55 22.40 6.43
CA LEU A 56 15.68 22.38 5.25
C LEU A 56 14.24 21.94 5.58
N TYR A 57 14.06 21.11 6.62
CA TYR A 57 12.76 20.53 6.97
C TYR A 57 12.29 20.87 8.38
N ILE A 58 12.88 21.89 9.02
CA ILE A 58 12.62 22.22 10.42
C ILE A 58 11.13 22.38 10.73
N GLU A 59 10.39 23.11 9.88
CA GLU A 59 8.96 23.33 10.06
C GLU A 59 8.14 22.04 10.03
N LYS A 60 8.50 21.08 9.15
CA LYS A 60 7.85 19.77 9.10
C LYS A 60 8.19 18.91 10.28
N LEU A 61 9.44 18.98 10.75
CA LEU A 61 9.92 18.23 11.90
C LEU A 61 9.25 18.69 13.20
N ASP A 62 9.01 20.00 13.35
CA ASP A 62 8.42 20.59 14.56
C ASP A 62 6.92 20.27 14.71
N ARG A 63 6.25 19.78 13.65
CA ARG A 63 4.87 19.30 13.74
C ARG A 63 4.70 18.06 14.63
N PHE A 64 5.76 17.29 14.88
CA PHE A 64 5.66 16.00 15.55
C PHE A 64 6.39 15.98 16.88
N GLU A 65 5.71 15.59 17.93
CA GLU A 65 6.29 15.27 19.23
C GLU A 65 6.74 13.80 19.24
N CYS A 66 7.91 13.53 18.69
CA CYS A 66 8.51 12.21 18.63
C CYS A 66 10.02 12.27 18.80
N LYS A 67 10.66 11.12 18.93
CA LYS A 67 12.12 11.03 18.97
C LYS A 67 12.71 11.47 17.63
N LYS A 68 13.62 12.47 17.66
CA LYS A 68 14.34 12.98 16.49
C LYS A 68 15.84 12.80 16.69
N ILE A 69 16.51 12.18 15.72
CA ILE A 69 17.95 11.95 15.76
C ILE A 69 18.63 12.55 14.54
N LEU A 70 19.81 13.11 14.77
CA LEU A 70 20.73 13.55 13.73
C LEU A 70 21.82 12.51 13.55
N VAL A 71 22.14 12.22 12.30
CA VAL A 71 23.22 11.30 11.93
C VAL A 71 24.07 11.90 10.80
N ASN A 72 25.37 11.59 10.79
CA ASN A 72 26.23 11.95 9.69
C ASN A 72 25.89 11.16 8.42
N GLU A 73 26.40 11.61 7.28
CA GLU A 73 26.14 11.00 5.97
C GLU A 73 26.49 9.50 5.93
N LYS A 74 27.60 9.08 6.55
CA LYS A 74 28.04 7.67 6.54
C LYS A 74 27.04 6.76 7.22
N ILE A 75 26.50 7.17 8.36
CA ILE A 75 25.45 6.41 9.09
C ILE A 75 24.15 6.45 8.31
N PHE A 76 23.81 7.61 7.75
CA PHE A 76 22.60 7.76 6.97
C PHE A 76 22.56 6.83 5.75
N GLN A 77 23.65 6.75 4.98
CA GLN A 77 23.79 5.87 3.82
C GLN A 77 23.62 4.39 4.16
N GLU A 78 24.03 3.95 5.35
CA GLU A 78 23.81 2.57 5.79
C GLU A 78 22.32 2.26 6.09
N LEU A 79 21.54 3.29 6.44
CA LEU A 79 20.11 3.19 6.67
C LEU A 79 19.29 3.40 5.41
N SER A 80 19.74 4.27 4.52
CA SER A 80 19.06 4.59 3.26
C SER A 80 19.01 3.38 2.32
N SER A 81 17.97 3.37 1.49
CA SER A 81 17.81 2.45 0.35
C SER A 81 17.93 3.16 -1.00
N GLN A 82 18.25 4.46 -0.99
CA GLN A 82 18.31 5.31 -2.18
C GLN A 82 19.73 5.87 -2.40
N GLU A 83 20.20 5.86 -3.64
CA GLU A 83 21.48 6.48 -4.01
C GLU A 83 21.45 8.00 -3.80
N ASN A 84 20.32 8.64 -4.17
CA ASN A 84 20.10 10.07 -4.03
C ASN A 84 19.00 10.32 -2.98
N SER A 85 19.32 10.06 -1.72
CA SER A 85 18.38 10.25 -0.63
C SER A 85 18.14 11.72 -0.31
N GLN A 86 16.89 12.03 0.06
CA GLN A 86 16.50 13.33 0.58
C GLN A 86 16.97 13.59 2.03
N GLY A 87 17.69 12.65 2.64
CA GLY A 87 18.29 12.80 3.97
C GLY A 87 17.32 12.65 5.14
N ILE A 88 16.11 12.11 4.91
CA ILE A 88 15.12 11.83 5.95
C ILE A 88 14.67 10.38 5.87
N ILE A 89 14.72 9.67 7.00
CA ILE A 89 14.10 8.36 7.20
C ILE A 89 13.21 8.45 8.43
N ILE A 90 12.03 7.83 8.34
CA ILE A 90 11.01 7.89 9.38
C ILE A 90 10.62 6.47 9.76
N VAL A 91 10.48 6.21 11.06
CA VAL A 91 9.91 4.97 11.58
C VAL A 91 8.46 5.20 11.91
N TYR A 92 7.59 4.37 11.36
CA TYR A 92 6.18 4.32 11.71
C TYR A 92 5.81 2.95 12.27
N SER A 93 4.83 2.93 13.17
CA SER A 93 4.15 1.70 13.56
C SER A 93 3.19 1.25 12.46
N LYS A 94 3.10 -0.06 12.24
CA LYS A 94 2.04 -0.64 11.40
C LYS A 94 0.70 -0.44 12.09
N LYS A 95 -0.35 -0.14 11.32
CA LYS A 95 -1.70 -0.05 11.87
C LYS A 95 -2.17 -1.41 12.37
N ASN A 96 -2.81 -1.41 13.53
CA ASN A 96 -3.55 -2.56 14.01
C ASN A 96 -4.98 -2.47 13.47
N ASN A 97 -5.21 -3.10 12.32
CA ASN A 97 -6.47 -3.01 11.60
C ASN A 97 -7.47 -4.09 12.11
N ASP A 98 -8.75 -3.72 12.23
CA ASP A 98 -9.80 -4.63 12.68
C ASP A 98 -10.67 -5.08 11.50
N LEU A 99 -10.73 -6.39 11.26
CA LEU A 99 -11.56 -7.00 10.21
C LEU A 99 -13.08 -6.84 10.46
N ASN A 100 -13.48 -6.50 11.69
CA ASN A 100 -14.90 -6.27 12.01
C ASN A 100 -15.39 -4.88 11.60
N SER A 101 -14.51 -3.98 11.19
CA SER A 101 -14.81 -2.59 10.84
C SER A 101 -14.52 -2.24 9.38
N LEU A 102 -14.66 -3.22 8.47
CA LEU A 102 -14.41 -3.02 7.05
C LEU A 102 -15.41 -2.06 6.39
N SER A 103 -14.93 -1.24 5.49
CA SER A 103 -15.73 -0.33 4.67
C SER A 103 -16.64 -1.06 3.66
N ASN A 104 -17.64 -0.37 3.14
CA ASN A 104 -18.56 -0.94 2.16
C ASN A 104 -17.90 -1.26 0.80
N ASN A 105 -16.78 -0.64 0.49
CA ASN A 105 -16.04 -0.90 -0.74
C ASN A 105 -14.62 -1.39 -0.42
N LEU A 106 -14.31 -2.62 -0.82
CA LEU A 106 -13.03 -3.28 -0.62
C LEU A 106 -12.25 -3.41 -1.92
N VAL A 107 -10.94 -3.30 -1.84
CA VAL A 107 -10.02 -3.71 -2.90
C VAL A 107 -9.31 -4.99 -2.46
N ILE A 108 -9.33 -6.00 -3.32
CA ILE A 108 -8.66 -7.27 -3.09
C ILE A 108 -7.56 -7.43 -4.13
N LEU A 109 -6.35 -7.72 -3.68
CA LEU A 109 -5.17 -7.89 -4.51
C LEU A 109 -4.71 -9.35 -4.43
N ASP A 110 -4.90 -10.07 -5.55
CA ASP A 110 -4.59 -11.49 -5.64
C ASP A 110 -3.20 -11.71 -6.24
N ASP A 111 -2.23 -12.02 -5.36
CA ASP A 111 -0.86 -12.38 -5.71
C ASP A 111 -0.11 -11.31 -6.56
N ILE A 112 -0.33 -10.02 -6.29
CA ILE A 112 0.42 -8.93 -6.93
C ILE A 112 1.91 -9.09 -6.60
N ALA A 113 2.75 -9.26 -7.62
CA ALA A 113 4.15 -9.58 -7.47
C ALA A 113 5.09 -8.37 -7.56
N ASP A 114 4.75 -7.36 -8.38
CA ASP A 114 5.60 -6.19 -8.59
C ASP A 114 5.39 -5.14 -7.50
N PRO A 115 6.48 -4.72 -6.80
CA PRO A 115 6.40 -3.70 -5.74
C PRO A 115 5.92 -2.34 -6.23
N GLY A 116 6.23 -1.96 -7.47
CA GLY A 116 5.82 -0.70 -8.06
C GLY A 116 4.31 -0.67 -8.32
N ASN A 117 3.75 -1.78 -8.84
CA ASN A 117 2.32 -1.93 -9.03
C ASN A 117 1.58 -1.89 -7.69
N LEU A 118 2.03 -2.66 -6.69
CA LEU A 118 1.41 -2.64 -5.37
C LEU A 118 1.39 -1.23 -4.76
N GLY A 119 2.53 -0.55 -4.76
CA GLY A 119 2.62 0.81 -4.21
C GLY A 119 1.74 1.81 -4.98
N THR A 120 1.65 1.68 -6.30
CA THR A 120 0.76 2.51 -7.14
C THR A 120 -0.70 2.23 -6.83
N ILE A 121 -1.10 0.97 -6.67
CA ILE A 121 -2.49 0.61 -6.31
C ILE A 121 -2.85 1.13 -4.92
N ILE A 122 -1.96 1.02 -3.93
CA ILE A 122 -2.17 1.59 -2.59
C ILE A 122 -2.41 3.11 -2.69
N ARG A 123 -1.60 3.81 -3.50
CA ARG A 123 -1.76 5.25 -3.73
C ARG A 123 -3.08 5.59 -4.43
N LEU A 124 -3.52 4.77 -5.37
CA LEU A 124 -4.81 4.92 -6.03
C LEU A 124 -5.97 4.69 -5.06
N CYS A 125 -5.89 3.69 -4.20
CA CYS A 125 -6.88 3.43 -3.17
C CYS A 125 -7.05 4.63 -2.23
N ASP A 126 -5.95 5.23 -1.78
CA ASP A 126 -6.00 6.46 -0.98
C ASP A 126 -6.64 7.61 -1.77
N ALA A 127 -6.19 7.86 -3.00
CA ALA A 127 -6.70 8.93 -3.86
C ALA A 127 -8.20 8.80 -4.19
N THR A 128 -8.69 7.56 -4.27
CA THR A 128 -10.10 7.25 -4.55
C THR A 128 -10.90 6.90 -3.29
N ASN A 129 -10.32 7.12 -2.11
CA ASN A 129 -10.93 6.85 -0.79
C ASN A 129 -11.40 5.40 -0.57
N PHE A 130 -10.70 4.41 -1.17
CA PHE A 130 -10.82 3.01 -0.78
C PHE A 130 -9.90 2.74 0.39
N LYS A 131 -10.45 2.64 1.60
CA LYS A 131 -9.65 2.58 2.83
C LYS A 131 -9.13 1.19 3.15
N ASP A 132 -9.85 0.14 2.79
CA ASP A 132 -9.54 -1.23 3.17
C ASP A 132 -9.08 -2.04 1.96
N ILE A 133 -7.84 -2.53 2.03
CA ILE A 133 -7.18 -3.31 1.00
C ILE A 133 -6.83 -4.68 1.57
N ILE A 134 -7.39 -5.73 1.00
CA ILE A 134 -7.08 -7.11 1.37
C ILE A 134 -6.08 -7.67 0.37
N LEU A 135 -5.00 -8.21 0.90
CA LEU A 135 -3.88 -8.76 0.16
C LEU A 135 -3.84 -10.27 0.39
N THR A 136 -3.80 -11.08 -0.67
CA THR A 136 -3.48 -12.50 -0.49
C THR A 136 -2.05 -12.64 0.01
N LYS A 137 -1.75 -13.74 0.73
CA LYS A 137 -0.39 -13.97 1.28
C LYS A 137 0.69 -14.13 0.21
N GLY A 138 0.30 -14.41 -1.04
CA GLY A 138 1.20 -14.41 -2.19
C GLY A 138 1.59 -13.02 -2.71
N THR A 139 0.89 -11.96 -2.27
CA THR A 139 1.21 -10.59 -2.66
C THR A 139 2.51 -10.13 -1.98
N VAL A 140 3.32 -9.38 -2.73
CA VAL A 140 4.58 -8.81 -2.23
C VAL A 140 4.36 -7.99 -0.95
N ASP A 141 5.35 -7.98 -0.06
CA ASP A 141 5.26 -7.27 1.21
C ASP A 141 5.07 -5.76 1.01
N ALA A 142 3.90 -5.24 1.42
CA ALA A 142 3.55 -3.83 1.31
C ALA A 142 4.48 -2.90 2.11
N TYR A 143 5.15 -3.43 3.13
CA TYR A 143 6.08 -2.68 3.96
C TYR A 143 7.54 -2.80 3.52
N ASN A 144 7.83 -3.39 2.35
CA ASN A 144 9.17 -3.31 1.80
C ASN A 144 9.45 -1.90 1.26
N GLU A 145 10.71 -1.51 1.25
CA GLU A 145 11.16 -0.16 0.92
C GLU A 145 10.73 0.32 -0.48
N LYS A 146 10.65 -0.59 -1.47
CA LYS A 146 10.25 -0.25 -2.84
C LYS A 146 8.75 0.07 -2.92
N VAL A 147 7.92 -0.72 -2.22
CA VAL A 147 6.48 -0.46 -2.13
C VAL A 147 6.23 0.84 -1.37
N ILE A 148 6.80 0.98 -0.16
CA ILE A 148 6.66 2.19 0.67
C ILE A 148 6.96 3.44 -0.16
N ARG A 149 8.09 3.45 -0.88
CA ARG A 149 8.47 4.58 -1.74
C ARG A 149 7.42 4.87 -2.82
N ALA A 150 6.91 3.83 -3.49
CA ALA A 150 5.91 3.98 -4.55
C ALA A 150 4.57 4.50 -4.04
N THR A 151 4.23 4.28 -2.76
CA THR A 151 2.99 4.82 -2.15
C THR A 151 3.02 6.33 -1.97
N MET A 152 4.19 6.97 -1.94
CA MET A 152 4.35 8.41 -1.68
C MET A 152 3.69 8.88 -0.36
N GLY A 153 3.55 7.99 0.62
CA GLY A 153 2.93 8.24 1.92
C GLY A 153 1.50 7.70 2.07
N SER A 154 0.79 7.40 0.98
CA SER A 154 -0.60 6.91 1.01
C SER A 154 -0.81 5.65 1.86
N ILE A 155 0.24 4.86 2.10
CA ILE A 155 0.18 3.70 3.00
C ILE A 155 -0.25 4.08 4.43
N LEU A 156 -0.02 5.32 4.84
CA LEU A 156 -0.41 5.85 6.15
C LEU A 156 -1.92 6.11 6.27
N ASN A 157 -2.65 6.20 5.14
CA ASN A 157 -4.08 6.50 5.10
C ASN A 157 -4.96 5.28 4.86
N VAL A 158 -4.41 4.15 4.43
CA VAL A 158 -5.16 2.92 4.14
C VAL A 158 -4.95 1.86 5.22
N ASN A 159 -5.84 0.87 5.24
CA ASN A 159 -5.74 -0.31 6.09
C ASN A 159 -5.38 -1.51 5.21
N LEU A 160 -4.36 -2.26 5.60
CA LEU A 160 -3.86 -3.41 4.86
C LEU A 160 -4.08 -4.69 5.67
N PHE A 161 -4.68 -5.71 5.03
CA PHE A 161 -4.97 -7.00 5.65
C PHE A 161 -4.36 -8.11 4.81
N TYR A 162 -3.46 -8.91 5.37
CA TYR A 162 -2.93 -10.11 4.71
C TYR A 162 -3.69 -11.33 5.17
N LEU A 163 -4.44 -11.96 4.24
CA LEU A 163 -5.28 -13.12 4.52
C LEU A 163 -5.00 -14.26 3.52
N GLU A 164 -5.32 -15.50 3.94
CA GLU A 164 -5.40 -16.61 3.01
C GLU A 164 -6.63 -16.48 2.11
N LYS A 165 -6.57 -17.01 0.89
CA LYS A 165 -7.67 -16.92 -0.09
C LYS A 165 -8.99 -17.43 0.48
N GLN A 166 -8.98 -18.52 1.21
CA GLN A 166 -10.16 -19.10 1.83
C GLN A 166 -10.76 -18.20 2.93
N GLU A 167 -9.91 -17.53 3.69
CA GLU A 167 -10.36 -16.54 4.69
C GLU A 167 -11.04 -15.35 4.02
N ILE A 168 -10.49 -14.87 2.89
CA ILE A 168 -11.08 -13.79 2.09
C ILE A 168 -12.46 -14.21 1.56
N ILE A 169 -12.56 -15.40 0.95
CA ILE A 169 -13.82 -15.94 0.42
C ILE A 169 -14.89 -16.02 1.50
N LYS A 170 -14.52 -16.54 2.68
CA LYS A 170 -15.43 -16.64 3.82
C LYS A 170 -15.90 -15.26 4.27
N LEU A 171 -14.97 -14.33 4.46
CA LEU A 171 -15.25 -12.95 4.88
C LEU A 171 -16.22 -12.25 3.93
N LEU A 172 -16.00 -12.35 2.62
CA LEU A 172 -16.84 -11.71 1.61
C LEU A 172 -18.28 -12.25 1.63
N LYS A 173 -18.44 -13.58 1.75
CA LYS A 173 -19.75 -14.24 1.79
C LYS A 173 -20.51 -13.91 3.07
N GLU A 174 -19.86 -14.01 4.25
CA GLU A 174 -20.47 -13.74 5.55
C GLU A 174 -20.93 -12.29 5.70
N ASN A 175 -20.24 -11.34 5.04
CA ASN A 175 -20.56 -9.91 5.08
C ASN A 175 -21.39 -9.42 3.89
N ASN A 176 -21.83 -10.31 3.00
CA ASN A 176 -22.68 -10.01 1.83
C ASN A 176 -22.08 -8.98 0.86
N TYR A 177 -20.77 -9.05 0.60
CA TYR A 177 -20.14 -8.24 -0.45
C TYR A 177 -20.52 -8.76 -1.84
N SER A 178 -20.86 -7.83 -2.72
CA SER A 178 -20.93 -8.10 -4.17
C SER A 178 -19.51 -8.18 -4.73
N ILE A 179 -19.15 -9.33 -5.29
CA ILE A 179 -17.79 -9.63 -5.71
C ILE A 179 -17.64 -9.35 -7.20
N ILE A 180 -16.74 -8.42 -7.54
CA ILE A 180 -16.47 -7.96 -8.89
C ILE A 180 -15.05 -8.37 -9.26
N ALA A 181 -14.90 -9.34 -10.17
CA ALA A 181 -13.62 -9.82 -10.64
C ALA A 181 -13.20 -9.11 -11.94
N THR A 182 -11.98 -8.56 -11.97
CA THR A 182 -11.37 -8.03 -13.20
C THR A 182 -10.78 -9.19 -14.00
N TYR A 183 -11.56 -9.76 -14.88
CA TYR A 183 -11.24 -11.03 -15.52
C TYR A 183 -11.55 -11.02 -17.01
N LEU A 184 -10.59 -11.51 -17.81
CA LEU A 184 -10.75 -11.66 -19.28
C LEU A 184 -11.66 -12.85 -19.59
N ASP A 185 -12.92 -12.58 -19.83
CA ASP A 185 -13.94 -13.56 -20.18
C ASP A 185 -14.83 -13.00 -21.29
N LYS A 186 -15.35 -13.89 -22.16
CA LYS A 186 -16.29 -13.50 -23.23
C LYS A 186 -17.61 -12.95 -22.69
N GLU A 187 -17.99 -13.35 -21.48
CA GLU A 187 -19.21 -12.91 -20.80
C GLU A 187 -18.95 -11.72 -19.84
N ALA A 188 -17.70 -11.24 -19.74
CA ALA A 188 -17.36 -10.12 -18.87
C ALA A 188 -18.01 -8.83 -19.35
N LEU A 189 -18.61 -8.11 -18.42
CA LEU A 189 -19.22 -6.80 -18.71
C LEU A 189 -18.12 -5.75 -18.89
N PRO A 190 -18.26 -4.83 -19.85
CA PRO A 190 -17.41 -3.64 -19.90
C PRO A 190 -17.46 -2.87 -18.57
N TYR A 191 -16.31 -2.38 -18.11
CA TYR A 191 -16.18 -1.70 -16.80
C TYR A 191 -17.18 -0.56 -16.57
N ASN A 192 -17.63 0.09 -17.64
CA ASN A 192 -18.61 1.17 -17.58
C ASN A 192 -20.07 0.68 -17.45
N LYS A 193 -20.30 -0.62 -17.40
CA LYS A 193 -21.61 -1.27 -17.18
C LYS A 193 -21.72 -1.93 -15.80
N ILE A 194 -20.70 -1.81 -14.96
CA ILE A 194 -20.73 -2.31 -13.57
C ILE A 194 -21.89 -1.66 -12.83
N LYS A 195 -22.61 -2.47 -12.05
CA LYS A 195 -23.63 -2.00 -11.12
C LYS A 195 -23.16 -2.26 -9.71
N LEU A 196 -23.08 -1.22 -8.90
CA LEU A 196 -22.67 -1.34 -7.50
C LEU A 196 -23.87 -1.70 -6.62
N LYS A 197 -23.62 -2.50 -5.59
CA LYS A 197 -24.54 -2.78 -4.48
C LYS A 197 -24.10 -1.95 -3.26
N GLU A 198 -24.76 -2.15 -2.14
CA GLU A 198 -24.41 -1.47 -0.89
C GLU A 198 -22.98 -1.79 -0.44
N LYS A 199 -22.58 -3.07 -0.55
CA LYS A 199 -21.21 -3.53 -0.27
C LYS A 199 -20.60 -4.17 -1.50
N ASN A 200 -19.38 -3.75 -1.86
CA ASN A 200 -18.70 -4.22 -3.05
C ASN A 200 -17.24 -4.59 -2.73
N ALA A 201 -16.76 -5.65 -3.35
CA ALA A 201 -15.36 -6.03 -3.33
C ALA A 201 -14.86 -6.19 -4.76
N VAL A 202 -13.90 -5.36 -5.17
CA VAL A 202 -13.26 -5.48 -6.49
C VAL A 202 -11.94 -6.21 -6.37
N ILE A 203 -11.73 -7.21 -7.22
CA ILE A 203 -10.55 -8.07 -7.21
C ILE A 203 -9.68 -7.76 -8.41
N PHE A 204 -8.39 -7.48 -8.16
CA PHE A 204 -7.35 -7.35 -9.17
C PHE A 204 -6.34 -8.49 -9.01
N GLY A 205 -5.94 -9.10 -10.11
CA GLY A 205 -5.08 -10.27 -10.11
C GLY A 205 -3.63 -10.00 -10.46
N ASN A 206 -2.83 -11.05 -10.37
CA ASN A 206 -1.42 -11.08 -10.73
C ASN A 206 -1.19 -10.64 -12.18
N GLU A 207 -0.07 -9.97 -12.43
CA GLU A 207 0.30 -9.39 -13.72
C GLU A 207 0.39 -10.42 -14.86
N GLY A 208 0.79 -11.64 -14.55
CA GLY A 208 0.96 -12.70 -15.56
C GLY A 208 -0.15 -13.76 -15.54
N ARG A 209 -0.70 -14.07 -14.37
CA ARG A 209 -1.67 -15.16 -14.19
C ARG A 209 -3.11 -14.68 -14.05
N GLY A 210 -3.31 -13.38 -13.81
CA GLY A 210 -4.63 -12.84 -13.52
C GLY A 210 -5.14 -13.23 -12.13
N ILE A 211 -6.46 -13.29 -11.98
CA ILE A 211 -7.17 -13.68 -10.75
C ILE A 211 -7.28 -15.21 -10.71
N CYS A 212 -7.10 -15.81 -9.53
CA CYS A 212 -7.23 -17.27 -9.37
C CYS A 212 -8.68 -17.74 -9.56
N ASP A 213 -8.83 -19.00 -9.98
CA ASP A 213 -10.14 -19.62 -10.25
C ASP A 213 -11.07 -19.59 -9.05
N GLU A 214 -10.54 -19.70 -7.83
CA GLU A 214 -11.32 -19.66 -6.59
C GLU A 214 -12.11 -18.35 -6.45
N PHE A 215 -11.48 -17.20 -6.77
CA PHE A 215 -12.15 -15.91 -6.76
C PHE A 215 -13.07 -15.70 -7.97
N VAL A 216 -12.65 -16.18 -9.15
CA VAL A 216 -13.48 -16.11 -10.37
C VAL A 216 -14.79 -16.86 -10.18
N ASN A 217 -14.74 -18.06 -9.58
CA ASN A 217 -15.92 -18.93 -9.36
C ASN A 217 -16.93 -18.36 -8.36
N ILE A 218 -16.52 -17.47 -7.46
CA ILE A 218 -17.42 -16.84 -6.49
C ILE A 218 -17.86 -15.44 -6.90
N SER A 219 -17.36 -14.91 -8.02
CA SER A 219 -17.68 -13.56 -8.45
C SER A 219 -19.13 -13.41 -8.92
N ASP A 220 -19.82 -12.38 -8.44
CA ASP A 220 -21.14 -12.00 -8.92
C ASP A 220 -21.10 -11.32 -10.29
N CYS A 221 -19.97 -10.67 -10.59
CA CYS A 221 -19.75 -9.94 -11.84
C CYS A 221 -18.30 -10.08 -12.28
N LYS A 222 -18.10 -10.44 -13.53
CA LYS A 222 -16.81 -10.33 -14.21
C LYS A 222 -16.80 -9.07 -15.04
N THR A 223 -15.73 -8.29 -14.95
CA THR A 223 -15.62 -7.03 -15.67
C THR A 223 -14.31 -6.91 -16.44
N ILE A 224 -14.35 -6.21 -17.54
CA ILE A 224 -13.22 -6.00 -18.45
C ILE A 224 -13.13 -4.53 -18.86
N ILE A 225 -11.91 -4.05 -19.03
CA ILE A 225 -11.62 -2.81 -19.76
C ILE A 225 -11.42 -3.20 -21.21
N PRO A 226 -12.30 -2.78 -22.14
CA PRO A 226 -12.18 -3.15 -23.55
C PRO A 226 -10.86 -2.65 -24.14
N ILE A 227 -10.13 -3.52 -24.81
CA ILE A 227 -8.91 -3.22 -25.53
C ILE A 227 -9.23 -3.21 -27.03
N LEU A 228 -8.90 -2.12 -27.70
CA LEU A 228 -9.24 -1.87 -29.11
C LEU A 228 -8.10 -2.22 -30.09
N SER A 229 -7.08 -2.91 -29.61
CA SER A 229 -5.88 -3.27 -30.36
C SER A 229 -5.46 -4.72 -30.08
N ASN A 230 -4.31 -5.14 -30.61
CA ASN A 230 -3.73 -6.47 -30.37
C ASN A 230 -2.97 -6.58 -29.03
N THR A 231 -3.05 -5.58 -28.17
CA THR A 231 -2.47 -5.63 -26.82
C THR A 231 -3.28 -6.62 -25.97
N GLU A 232 -2.60 -7.55 -25.31
CA GLU A 232 -3.27 -8.62 -24.55
C GLU A 232 -3.92 -8.10 -23.26
N SER A 233 -3.26 -7.19 -22.55
CA SER A 233 -3.75 -6.67 -21.26
C SER A 233 -3.18 -5.28 -20.95
N LEU A 234 -3.76 -4.61 -19.96
CA LEU A 234 -3.21 -3.40 -19.34
C LEU A 234 -2.41 -3.77 -18.10
N ASN A 235 -1.43 -2.95 -17.76
CA ASN A 235 -0.78 -3.01 -16.46
C ASN A 235 -1.84 -2.97 -15.33
N VAL A 236 -1.68 -3.80 -14.30
CA VAL A 236 -2.68 -3.96 -13.24
C VAL A 236 -2.96 -2.67 -12.48
N ALA A 237 -1.96 -1.81 -12.25
CA ALA A 237 -2.16 -0.52 -11.58
C ALA A 237 -2.94 0.46 -12.48
N VAL A 238 -2.72 0.42 -13.80
CA VAL A 238 -3.50 1.21 -14.76
C VAL A 238 -4.95 0.72 -14.80
N ALA A 239 -5.17 -0.58 -14.88
CA ALA A 239 -6.50 -1.17 -14.83
C ALA A 239 -7.23 -0.82 -13.53
N SER A 240 -6.53 -0.89 -12.39
CA SER A 240 -7.07 -0.49 -11.10
C SER A 240 -7.50 0.98 -11.09
N ALA A 241 -6.70 1.89 -11.66
CA ALA A 241 -7.06 3.30 -11.74
C ALA A 241 -8.40 3.53 -12.47
N ILE A 242 -8.54 2.92 -13.65
CA ILE A 242 -9.75 3.07 -14.47
C ILE A 242 -10.98 2.57 -13.72
N ILE A 243 -10.88 1.42 -13.06
CA ILE A 243 -12.02 0.79 -12.37
C ILE A 243 -12.35 1.51 -11.06
N LEU A 244 -11.37 1.87 -10.24
CA LEU A 244 -11.62 2.54 -8.96
C LEU A 244 -12.24 3.94 -9.16
N TYR A 245 -11.76 4.70 -10.14
CA TYR A 245 -12.38 5.97 -10.51
C TYR A 245 -13.80 5.77 -11.07
N LYS A 246 -14.04 4.71 -11.84
CA LYS A 246 -15.41 4.41 -12.33
C LYS A 246 -16.37 4.08 -11.18
N PHE A 247 -15.91 3.39 -10.13
CA PHE A 247 -16.72 3.19 -8.92
C PHE A 247 -17.17 4.54 -8.33
N ARG A 248 -16.24 5.49 -8.18
CA ARG A 248 -16.56 6.82 -7.60
C ARG A 248 -17.47 7.65 -8.49
N GLU A 249 -17.35 7.52 -9.81
CA GLU A 249 -18.29 8.12 -10.77
C GLU A 249 -19.70 7.54 -10.62
N ILE A 250 -19.83 6.21 -10.50
CA ILE A 250 -21.15 5.56 -10.29
C ILE A 250 -21.77 5.97 -8.96
N GLU A 251 -20.98 6.18 -7.92
CA GLU A 251 -21.44 6.67 -6.61
C GLU A 251 -21.76 8.17 -6.59
N GLY A 252 -21.46 8.89 -7.67
CA GLY A 252 -21.69 10.34 -7.77
C GLY A 252 -20.74 11.17 -6.89
N LEU A 253 -19.54 10.65 -6.59
CA LEU A 253 -18.52 11.33 -5.77
C LEU A 253 -17.56 12.16 -6.61
N ILE A 254 -17.49 11.94 -7.92
CA ILE A 254 -16.71 12.68 -8.93
C ILE A 254 -17.52 12.81 -10.21
#